data_c513ad96622d8f52a2b43d305b4a11a1
#
_entry.id   c513ad96622d8f52a2b43d305b4a11a1
#
_cell.length_a   1.000
_cell.length_b   1.000
_cell.length_c   1.000
_cell.angle_alpha   90.00
_cell.angle_beta   90.00
_cell.angle_gamma   90.00
#
_symmetry.space_group_name_H-M   'P 1'
#
loop_
_entity.id
_entity.type
_entity.pdbx_description
1 polymer ?
#
loop_
_entity_poly.entity_id
_entity_poly.type
_entity_poly.pdbx_seq_one_letter_code
_entity_poly.pdbx_strand_id
1 'polypeptide(L)'
;MLRFGEVDAVSTTMKLHILSDLHTEFADFVPPETDAETIILAGDIGVGVEGVRWAARHYPARPVIYVPGNHEFYGHDIDMIAELKAAAPENLTVLSDDALVLDGVRFLGSTLWTDFKLHGEGEAWFARERARRCMNDFVRIRHGRQKFRPEDSVVLHEASRTWLVRQLEQVFDGPTVVVTHHLPASKSIAPRYANDPLNPAFASRLEDVIERYQPTLWIHGHTHEPCDYELFRTRVVCNPRGYPGEYGRGGFKPEFTVVV
;
A
#
# COMPACT_ATOMS: atom_id res chain seq x y z
N MET A 1 -7.97 -8.25 -52.21
CA MET A 1 -7.36 -8.92 -51.04
C MET A 1 -6.66 -7.87 -50.24
N LEU A 2 -7.38 -7.26 -49.29
CA LEU A 2 -6.85 -6.17 -48.42
C LEU A 2 -6.11 -6.82 -47.26
N ARG A 3 -4.81 -6.56 -47.13
CA ARG A 3 -4.02 -6.93 -45.96
C ARG A 3 -4.42 -6.03 -44.83
N PHE A 4 -5.02 -6.59 -43.80
CA PHE A 4 -5.12 -5.92 -42.50
C PHE A 4 -3.70 -5.85 -41.93
N GLY A 5 -3.20 -4.63 -41.75
CA GLY A 5 -1.94 -4.42 -41.04
C GLY A 5 -2.11 -4.92 -39.61
N GLU A 6 -1.19 -5.77 -39.15
CA GLU A 6 -1.00 -6.08 -37.76
C GLU A 6 -0.71 -4.74 -37.06
N VAL A 7 -1.57 -4.34 -36.15
CA VAL A 7 -1.29 -3.28 -35.21
C VAL A 7 -0.34 -3.90 -34.20
N ASP A 8 0.96 -3.58 -34.32
CA ASP A 8 1.94 -3.94 -33.30
C ASP A 8 1.40 -3.47 -31.94
N ALA A 9 1.11 -4.44 -31.08
CA ALA A 9 0.82 -4.13 -29.67
C ALA A 9 2.09 -3.48 -29.11
N VAL A 10 2.03 -2.19 -28.91
CA VAL A 10 3.09 -1.46 -28.21
C VAL A 10 3.14 -2.08 -26.80
N SER A 11 4.19 -2.85 -26.54
CA SER A 11 4.48 -3.37 -25.20
C SER A 11 4.78 -2.13 -24.33
N THR A 12 3.75 -1.65 -23.65
CA THR A 12 3.89 -0.55 -22.69
C THR A 12 4.51 -1.12 -21.42
N THR A 13 5.83 -1.13 -21.36
CA THR A 13 6.54 -1.36 -20.09
C THR A 13 6.64 -0.03 -19.35
N MET A 14 6.26 -0.01 -18.08
CA MET A 14 6.35 1.17 -17.21
C MET A 14 7.31 0.87 -16.07
N LYS A 15 8.28 1.77 -15.82
CA LYS A 15 9.20 1.67 -14.69
C LYS A 15 8.67 2.43 -13.49
N LEU A 16 8.48 1.73 -12.38
CA LEU A 16 7.95 2.25 -11.13
C LEU A 16 9.08 2.42 -10.11
N HIS A 17 9.19 3.59 -9.46
CA HIS A 17 10.02 3.80 -8.27
C HIS A 17 9.16 3.57 -7.03
N ILE A 18 9.51 2.60 -6.19
CA ILE A 18 8.67 2.13 -5.08
C ILE A 18 9.28 2.52 -3.75
N LEU A 19 8.51 3.26 -2.96
CA LEU A 19 8.86 3.70 -1.60
C LEU A 19 7.67 3.47 -0.67
N SER A 20 7.95 3.12 0.59
CA SER A 20 6.97 3.10 1.68
C SER A 20 7.62 3.43 3.02
N ASP A 21 6.81 3.69 4.04
CA ASP A 21 7.22 3.83 5.43
C ASP A 21 8.40 4.83 5.59
N LEU A 22 8.31 5.97 4.90
CA LEU A 22 9.34 7.00 4.93
C LEU A 22 9.39 7.73 6.27
N HIS A 23 8.22 7.85 6.93
CA HIS A 23 8.08 8.46 8.25
C HIS A 23 8.79 9.80 8.37
N THR A 24 8.48 10.71 7.44
CA THR A 24 9.11 12.03 7.35
C THR A 24 8.85 12.90 8.60
N GLU A 25 7.89 12.54 9.42
CA GLU A 25 7.63 13.14 10.73
C GLU A 25 8.73 12.88 11.76
N PHE A 26 9.58 11.87 11.56
CA PHE A 26 10.69 11.55 12.47
C PHE A 26 12.04 11.97 11.92
N ALA A 27 12.24 11.86 10.61
CA ALA A 27 13.49 12.27 9.97
C ALA A 27 13.27 12.54 8.49
N ASP A 28 13.80 13.65 8.01
CA ASP A 28 13.73 14.03 6.62
C ASP A 28 14.33 12.95 5.70
N PHE A 29 13.82 12.88 4.47
CA PHE A 29 14.30 11.99 3.43
C PHE A 29 14.30 12.70 2.09
N VAL A 30 15.45 12.71 1.45
CA VAL A 30 15.62 13.20 0.08
C VAL A 30 15.76 11.98 -0.83
N PRO A 31 14.75 11.70 -1.68
CA PRO A 31 14.83 10.54 -2.57
C PRO A 31 15.90 10.75 -3.64
N PRO A 32 16.63 9.69 -4.03
CA PRO A 32 17.56 9.78 -5.15
C PRO A 32 16.83 9.95 -6.47
N GLU A 33 17.53 10.51 -7.47
CA GLU A 33 17.05 10.50 -8.84
C GLU A 33 17.04 9.08 -9.40
N THR A 34 15.97 8.74 -10.10
CA THR A 34 15.81 7.48 -10.82
C THR A 34 15.28 7.75 -12.22
N ASP A 35 15.40 6.78 -13.10
CA ASP A 35 14.80 6.80 -14.44
C ASP A 35 13.37 6.25 -14.48
N ALA A 36 12.71 6.09 -13.32
CA ALA A 36 11.34 5.65 -13.22
C ALA A 36 10.37 6.70 -13.78
N GLU A 37 9.36 6.22 -14.49
CA GLU A 37 8.32 7.06 -15.11
C GLU A 37 7.25 7.46 -14.09
N THR A 38 6.98 6.59 -13.11
CA THR A 38 5.95 6.78 -12.09
C THR A 38 6.48 6.44 -10.71
N ILE A 39 6.08 7.22 -9.72
CA ILE A 39 6.45 7.02 -8.31
C ILE A 39 5.29 6.37 -7.57
N ILE A 40 5.56 5.31 -6.82
CA ILE A 40 4.59 4.63 -5.97
C ILE A 40 4.96 4.85 -4.51
N LEU A 41 4.05 5.45 -3.77
CA LEU A 41 4.17 5.70 -2.33
C LEU A 41 3.13 4.82 -1.61
N ALA A 42 3.60 3.72 -1.01
CA ALA A 42 2.73 2.70 -0.42
C ALA A 42 2.50 2.90 1.09
N GLY A 43 2.17 4.13 1.47
CA GLY A 43 1.75 4.52 2.82
C GLY A 43 2.87 4.86 3.79
N ASP A 44 2.49 5.48 4.90
CA ASP A 44 3.36 5.92 5.99
C ASP A 44 4.49 6.85 5.50
N ILE A 45 4.14 7.77 4.62
CA ILE A 45 5.08 8.78 4.12
C ILE A 45 5.23 9.92 5.14
N GLY A 46 4.14 10.30 5.78
CA GLY A 46 4.10 11.30 6.83
C GLY A 46 2.71 11.47 7.42
N VAL A 47 2.60 12.18 8.53
CA VAL A 47 1.34 12.37 9.25
C VAL A 47 0.44 13.39 8.53
N GLY A 48 -0.85 13.09 8.42
CA GLY A 48 -1.83 13.97 7.80
C GLY A 48 -1.49 14.25 6.33
N VAL A 49 -1.63 15.49 5.92
CA VAL A 49 -1.33 15.94 4.55
C VAL A 49 0.17 16.16 4.29
N GLU A 50 1.03 16.03 5.32
CA GLU A 50 2.47 16.32 5.17
C GLU A 50 3.17 15.33 4.25
N GLY A 51 2.75 14.05 4.21
CA GLY A 51 3.25 13.08 3.25
C GLY A 51 2.93 13.47 1.80
N VAL A 52 1.72 13.94 1.53
CA VAL A 52 1.31 14.46 0.21
C VAL A 52 2.12 15.71 -0.16
N ARG A 53 2.32 16.63 0.78
CA ARG A 53 3.15 17.84 0.57
C ARG A 53 4.61 17.50 0.33
N TRP A 54 5.14 16.51 1.04
CA TRP A 54 6.48 16.00 0.83
C TRP A 54 6.63 15.44 -0.60
N ALA A 55 5.70 14.61 -1.04
CA ALA A 55 5.70 14.03 -2.38
C ALA A 55 5.62 15.11 -3.48
N ALA A 56 4.76 16.12 -3.30
CA ALA A 56 4.62 17.25 -4.22
C ALA A 56 5.94 18.06 -4.37
N ARG A 57 6.70 18.23 -3.28
CA ARG A 57 7.99 18.94 -3.32
C ARG A 57 9.08 18.14 -4.03
N HIS A 58 9.12 16.82 -3.83
CA HIS A 58 10.19 15.99 -4.36
C HIS A 58 9.94 15.47 -5.78
N TYR A 59 8.67 15.40 -6.21
CA TYR A 59 8.27 14.89 -7.52
C TYR A 59 7.33 15.86 -8.26
N PRO A 60 7.76 17.13 -8.52
CA PRO A 60 6.87 18.15 -9.09
C PRO A 60 6.44 17.88 -10.53
N ALA A 61 7.17 17.03 -11.26
CA ALA A 61 6.95 16.79 -12.69
C ALA A 61 6.66 15.32 -13.05
N ARG A 62 6.72 14.41 -12.08
CA ARG A 62 6.46 12.98 -12.33
C ARG A 62 5.10 12.57 -11.78
N PRO A 63 4.38 11.66 -12.44
CA PRO A 63 3.20 11.04 -11.87
C PRO A 63 3.52 10.35 -10.54
N VAL A 64 2.72 10.62 -9.52
CA VAL A 64 2.81 10.00 -8.20
C VAL A 64 1.50 9.31 -7.87
N ILE A 65 1.57 8.04 -7.53
CA ILE A 65 0.46 7.26 -6.96
C ILE A 65 0.72 7.10 -5.48
N TYR A 66 -0.19 7.64 -4.68
CA TYR A 66 -0.08 7.70 -3.23
C TYR A 66 -1.21 6.87 -2.60
N VAL A 67 -0.84 5.87 -1.82
CA VAL A 67 -1.79 5.12 -0.97
C VAL A 67 -1.51 5.50 0.48
N PRO A 68 -2.49 5.96 1.27
CA PRO A 68 -2.28 6.28 2.67
C PRO A 68 -1.99 5.01 3.50
N GLY A 69 -1.06 5.10 4.44
CA GLY A 69 -0.87 4.13 5.50
C GLY A 69 -1.65 4.51 6.78
N ASN A 70 -1.33 3.89 7.90
CA ASN A 70 -1.98 4.22 9.17
C ASN A 70 -1.43 5.51 9.79
N HIS A 71 -0.17 5.89 9.53
CA HIS A 71 0.43 7.12 10.08
C HIS A 71 -0.19 8.39 9.49
N GLU A 72 -0.69 8.38 8.27
CA GLU A 72 -1.43 9.50 7.71
C GLU A 72 -2.62 9.90 8.58
N PHE A 73 -3.23 8.95 9.29
CA PHE A 73 -4.39 9.22 10.15
C PHE A 73 -4.02 9.59 11.60
N TYR A 74 -2.73 9.53 12.01
CA TYR A 74 -2.34 9.82 13.38
C TYR A 74 -2.63 11.27 13.76
N GLY A 75 -3.40 11.45 14.84
CA GLY A 75 -3.88 12.78 15.30
C GLY A 75 -5.10 13.30 14.52
N HIS A 76 -5.52 12.59 13.49
CA HIS A 76 -6.64 12.95 12.59
C HIS A 76 -7.81 11.98 12.73
N ASP A 77 -8.85 12.24 11.94
CA ASP A 77 -9.99 11.34 11.80
C ASP A 77 -9.75 10.34 10.67
N ILE A 78 -10.32 9.14 10.79
CA ILE A 78 -10.22 8.11 9.74
C ILE A 78 -10.84 8.56 8.41
N ASP A 79 -11.76 9.51 8.45
CA ASP A 79 -12.47 10.04 7.27
C ASP A 79 -11.69 11.14 6.51
N MET A 80 -10.43 11.43 6.87
CA MET A 80 -9.65 12.52 6.29
C MET A 80 -9.18 12.31 4.84
N ILE A 81 -9.59 11.25 4.17
CA ILE A 81 -9.18 10.97 2.77
C ILE A 81 -9.48 12.13 1.82
N ALA A 82 -10.60 12.82 2.00
CA ALA A 82 -10.95 14.00 1.19
C ALA A 82 -9.92 15.14 1.34
N GLU A 83 -9.35 15.31 2.53
CA GLU A 83 -8.32 16.31 2.81
C GLU A 83 -6.99 15.94 2.12
N LEU A 84 -6.60 14.65 2.14
CA LEU A 84 -5.42 14.17 1.42
C LEU A 84 -5.57 14.41 -0.09
N LYS A 85 -6.73 14.07 -0.68
CA LYS A 85 -7.02 14.30 -2.08
C LYS A 85 -7.01 15.79 -2.45
N ALA A 86 -7.56 16.63 -1.60
CA ALA A 86 -7.60 18.09 -1.82
C ALA A 86 -6.21 18.74 -1.73
N ALA A 87 -5.27 18.16 -0.97
CA ALA A 87 -3.89 18.64 -0.86
C ALA A 87 -3.00 18.20 -2.03
N ALA A 88 -3.44 17.23 -2.83
CA ALA A 88 -2.66 16.66 -3.92
C ALA A 88 -2.62 17.60 -5.13
N PRO A 89 -1.42 17.87 -5.72
CA PRO A 89 -1.31 18.56 -7.00
C PRO A 89 -1.77 17.65 -8.15
N GLU A 90 -1.91 18.21 -9.35
CA GLU A 90 -2.44 17.51 -10.53
C GLU A 90 -1.70 16.22 -10.89
N ASN A 91 -0.39 16.19 -10.69
CA ASN A 91 0.46 15.03 -10.98
C ASN A 91 0.48 13.96 -9.87
N LEU A 92 -0.23 14.18 -8.75
CA LEU A 92 -0.29 13.24 -7.63
C LEU A 92 -1.74 12.75 -7.43
N THR A 93 -1.94 11.44 -7.50
CA THR A 93 -3.23 10.81 -7.27
C THR A 93 -3.21 10.02 -5.96
N VAL A 94 -4.07 10.41 -5.02
CA VAL A 94 -4.29 9.66 -3.78
C VAL A 94 -5.35 8.60 -4.04
N LEU A 95 -5.00 7.32 -3.83
CA LEU A 95 -5.89 6.18 -3.98
C LEU A 95 -6.25 5.60 -2.59
N SER A 96 -7.55 5.53 -2.31
CA SER A 96 -8.12 4.91 -1.11
C SER A 96 -9.42 4.24 -1.50
N ASP A 97 -9.36 2.94 -1.79
CA ASP A 97 -10.39 2.18 -2.51
C ASP A 97 -10.73 2.82 -3.86
N ASP A 98 -9.69 3.24 -4.59
CA ASP A 98 -9.77 3.90 -5.89
C ASP A 98 -8.91 3.20 -6.94
N ALA A 99 -9.31 3.33 -8.20
CA ALA A 99 -8.60 2.83 -9.37
C ALA A 99 -8.12 3.98 -10.25
N LEU A 100 -6.94 3.83 -10.83
CA LEU A 100 -6.37 4.73 -11.85
C LEU A 100 -5.84 3.90 -13.01
N VAL A 101 -6.08 4.35 -14.23
CA VAL A 101 -5.37 3.85 -15.42
C VAL A 101 -4.42 4.94 -15.89
N LEU A 102 -3.14 4.62 -15.95
CA LEU A 102 -2.08 5.51 -16.41
C LEU A 102 -1.23 4.75 -17.44
N ASP A 103 -1.09 5.28 -18.65
CA ASP A 103 -0.27 4.74 -19.73
C ASP A 103 -0.45 3.22 -19.95
N GLY A 104 -1.71 2.76 -19.92
CA GLY A 104 -2.05 1.35 -20.16
C GLY A 104 -1.86 0.42 -18.96
N VAL A 105 -1.42 0.93 -17.80
CA VAL A 105 -1.32 0.17 -16.54
C VAL A 105 -2.48 0.55 -15.61
N ARG A 106 -3.17 -0.44 -15.06
CA ARG A 106 -4.23 -0.24 -14.07
C ARG A 106 -3.64 -0.34 -12.66
N PHE A 107 -3.84 0.70 -11.86
CA PHE A 107 -3.48 0.76 -10.45
C PHE A 107 -4.72 0.69 -9.58
N LEU A 108 -4.69 -0.19 -8.58
CA LEU A 108 -5.76 -0.35 -7.58
C LEU A 108 -5.14 -0.05 -6.20
N GLY A 109 -5.59 1.02 -5.55
CA GLY A 109 -4.98 1.50 -4.31
C GLY A 109 -5.93 1.47 -3.12
N SER A 110 -5.44 0.98 -1.96
CA SER A 110 -6.17 0.90 -0.70
C SER A 110 -5.24 0.88 0.50
N THR A 111 -5.59 1.54 1.61
CA THR A 111 -4.91 1.30 2.89
C THR A 111 -5.03 -0.16 3.32
N LEU A 112 -6.12 -0.81 2.94
CA LEU A 112 -6.53 -2.19 3.19
C LEU A 112 -6.94 -2.47 4.64
N TRP A 113 -6.25 -1.93 5.65
CA TRP A 113 -6.42 -2.30 7.05
C TRP A 113 -6.36 -3.82 7.25
N THR A 114 -6.86 -4.37 8.37
CA THR A 114 -6.84 -5.81 8.64
C THR A 114 -8.13 -6.30 9.26
N ASP A 115 -8.44 -7.61 9.03
CA ASP A 115 -9.56 -8.32 9.65
C ASP A 115 -9.20 -9.08 10.93
N PHE A 116 -7.90 -9.07 11.30
CA PHE A 116 -7.35 -9.81 12.44
C PHE A 116 -7.50 -11.34 12.34
N LYS A 117 -7.83 -11.88 11.17
CA LYS A 117 -8.08 -13.33 10.96
C LYS A 117 -6.87 -14.09 10.41
N LEU A 118 -5.69 -13.51 10.45
CA LEU A 118 -4.47 -14.13 9.93
C LEU A 118 -4.23 -15.55 10.49
N HIS A 119 -4.52 -15.76 11.78
CA HIS A 119 -4.39 -17.06 12.46
C HIS A 119 -5.71 -17.82 12.56
N GLY A 120 -6.73 -17.40 11.81
CA GLY A 120 -8.07 -17.98 11.78
C GLY A 120 -9.10 -17.23 12.64
N GLU A 121 -10.37 -17.49 12.36
CA GLU A 121 -11.51 -16.81 13.00
C GLU A 121 -11.51 -16.95 14.54
N GLY A 122 -11.11 -18.12 15.06
CA GLY A 122 -11.10 -18.38 16.50
C GLY A 122 -10.11 -17.50 17.28
N GLU A 123 -9.03 -17.05 16.64
CA GLU A 123 -8.00 -16.21 17.26
C GLU A 123 -8.26 -14.71 17.09
N ALA A 124 -9.19 -14.32 16.22
CA ALA A 124 -9.42 -12.93 15.82
C ALA A 124 -9.80 -12.03 17.01
N TRP A 125 -10.55 -12.54 17.99
CA TRP A 125 -10.90 -11.77 19.18
C TRP A 125 -9.65 -11.42 20.02
N PHE A 126 -8.78 -12.41 20.27
CA PHE A 126 -7.55 -12.21 21.03
C PHE A 126 -6.59 -11.25 20.31
N ALA A 127 -6.48 -11.37 18.98
CA ALA A 127 -5.69 -10.48 18.16
C ALA A 127 -6.16 -9.01 18.26
N ARG A 128 -7.48 -8.75 18.18
CA ARG A 128 -8.07 -7.41 18.35
C ARG A 128 -7.80 -6.84 19.75
N GLU A 129 -8.00 -7.64 20.80
CA GLU A 129 -7.77 -7.18 22.18
C GLU A 129 -6.30 -6.86 22.42
N ARG A 130 -5.39 -7.64 21.84
CA ARG A 130 -3.96 -7.33 21.90
C ARG A 130 -3.61 -6.06 21.13
N ALA A 131 -4.08 -5.94 19.90
CA ALA A 131 -3.84 -4.76 19.06
C ALA A 131 -4.38 -3.48 19.74
N ARG A 132 -5.56 -3.52 20.32
CA ARG A 132 -6.17 -2.41 21.09
C ARG A 132 -5.24 -1.87 22.16
N ARG A 133 -4.45 -2.74 22.80
CA ARG A 133 -3.55 -2.38 23.90
C ARG A 133 -2.16 -1.98 23.43
N CYS A 134 -1.72 -2.45 22.26
CA CYS A 134 -0.33 -2.34 21.83
C CYS A 134 -0.13 -1.41 20.62
N MET A 135 -1.18 -1.24 19.76
CA MET A 135 -1.06 -0.45 18.53
C MET A 135 -1.42 1.01 18.76
N ASN A 136 -0.57 1.90 18.25
CA ASN A 136 -0.80 3.35 18.30
C ASN A 136 -2.04 3.78 17.51
N ASP A 137 -2.46 3.01 16.51
CA ASP A 137 -3.64 3.27 15.69
C ASP A 137 -4.89 3.50 16.54
N PHE A 138 -5.10 2.63 17.53
CA PHE A 138 -6.27 2.67 18.43
C PHE A 138 -6.14 3.70 19.57
N VAL A 139 -5.00 4.38 19.65
CA VAL A 139 -4.73 5.49 20.57
C VAL A 139 -4.77 6.83 19.85
N ARG A 140 -4.21 6.90 18.64
CA ARG A 140 -3.92 8.16 17.94
C ARG A 140 -4.93 8.52 16.87
N ILE A 141 -5.63 7.55 16.26
CA ILE A 141 -6.64 7.79 15.22
C ILE A 141 -8.00 8.02 15.87
N ARG A 142 -8.80 8.91 15.30
CA ARG A 142 -10.19 9.16 15.69
C ARG A 142 -11.15 8.57 14.67
N HIS A 143 -12.35 8.26 15.14
CA HIS A 143 -13.52 7.94 14.33
C HIS A 143 -14.69 8.77 14.86
N GLY A 144 -14.89 9.95 14.31
CA GLY A 144 -15.79 10.96 14.82
C GLY A 144 -15.43 11.40 16.24
N ARG A 145 -16.35 11.21 17.18
CA ARG A 145 -16.12 11.56 18.60
C ARG A 145 -15.39 10.50 19.42
N GLN A 146 -15.13 9.34 18.84
CA GLN A 146 -14.49 8.21 19.51
C GLN A 146 -13.09 7.96 18.99
N LYS A 147 -12.37 7.05 19.64
CA LYS A 147 -11.14 6.49 19.11
C LYS A 147 -11.48 5.45 18.04
N PHE A 148 -10.64 5.37 17.02
CA PHE A 148 -10.63 4.26 16.07
C PHE A 148 -10.40 2.95 16.82
N ARG A 149 -11.06 1.88 16.42
CA ARG A 149 -11.03 0.60 17.13
C ARG A 149 -10.69 -0.54 16.17
N PRO A 150 -10.20 -1.68 16.68
CA PRO A 150 -9.97 -2.86 15.85
C PRO A 150 -11.21 -3.31 15.06
N GLU A 151 -12.42 -3.13 15.62
CA GLU A 151 -13.68 -3.44 14.93
C GLU A 151 -13.91 -2.51 13.72
N ASP A 152 -13.52 -1.26 13.83
CA ASP A 152 -13.61 -0.29 12.72
C ASP A 152 -12.62 -0.68 11.61
N SER A 153 -11.39 -1.14 11.96
CA SER A 153 -10.41 -1.70 11.01
C SER A 153 -10.99 -2.90 10.24
N VAL A 154 -11.69 -3.82 10.93
CA VAL A 154 -12.34 -4.96 10.27
C VAL A 154 -13.37 -4.50 9.25
N VAL A 155 -14.22 -3.52 9.60
CA VAL A 155 -15.24 -2.98 8.67
C VAL A 155 -14.59 -2.36 7.43
N LEU A 156 -13.53 -1.57 7.62
CA LEU A 156 -12.79 -0.97 6.52
C LEU A 156 -12.10 -2.03 5.66
N HIS A 157 -11.47 -3.04 6.27
CA HIS A 157 -10.85 -4.13 5.54
C HIS A 157 -11.86 -4.89 4.66
N GLU A 158 -13.02 -5.24 5.20
CA GLU A 158 -14.07 -5.96 4.47
C GLU A 158 -14.61 -5.13 3.29
N ALA A 159 -14.76 -3.82 3.47
CA ALA A 159 -15.14 -2.90 2.40
C ALA A 159 -14.07 -2.84 1.30
N SER A 160 -12.81 -2.63 1.68
CA SER A 160 -11.66 -2.56 0.77
C SER A 160 -11.45 -3.86 0.01
N ARG A 161 -11.52 -5.01 0.70
CA ARG A 161 -11.43 -6.33 0.06
C ARG A 161 -12.56 -6.56 -0.96
N THR A 162 -13.80 -6.17 -0.59
CA THR A 162 -14.94 -6.29 -1.48
C THR A 162 -14.79 -5.41 -2.72
N TRP A 163 -14.35 -4.16 -2.54
CA TRP A 163 -14.06 -3.24 -3.62
C TRP A 163 -12.95 -3.78 -4.54
N LEU A 164 -11.83 -4.23 -3.97
CA LEU A 164 -10.69 -4.76 -4.70
C LEU A 164 -11.08 -5.98 -5.57
N VAL A 165 -11.84 -6.92 -5.01
CA VAL A 165 -12.36 -8.08 -5.75
C VAL A 165 -13.20 -7.63 -6.93
N ARG A 166 -14.13 -6.68 -6.74
CA ARG A 166 -14.95 -6.14 -7.83
C ARG A 166 -14.11 -5.47 -8.93
N GLN A 167 -13.03 -4.79 -8.58
CA GLN A 167 -12.12 -4.18 -9.56
C GLN A 167 -11.33 -5.25 -10.33
N LEU A 168 -10.85 -6.27 -9.64
CA LEU A 168 -10.10 -7.37 -10.25
C LEU A 168 -10.97 -8.28 -11.12
N GLU A 169 -12.27 -8.35 -10.87
CA GLU A 169 -13.24 -9.05 -11.73
C GLU A 169 -13.44 -8.37 -13.09
N GLN A 170 -13.15 -7.07 -13.17
CA GLN A 170 -13.26 -6.34 -14.44
C GLN A 170 -12.09 -6.72 -15.36
N VAL A 171 -12.43 -7.18 -16.55
CA VAL A 171 -11.42 -7.46 -17.59
C VAL A 171 -10.67 -6.17 -17.92
N PHE A 172 -9.36 -6.23 -17.92
CA PHE A 172 -8.48 -5.14 -18.29
C PHE A 172 -7.37 -5.66 -19.22
N ASP A 173 -7.19 -4.99 -20.35
CA ASP A 173 -6.15 -5.33 -21.33
C ASP A 173 -4.87 -4.54 -20.99
N GLY A 174 -4.08 -5.09 -20.09
CA GLY A 174 -2.84 -4.50 -19.61
C GLY A 174 -2.44 -4.99 -18.22
N PRO A 175 -1.25 -4.60 -17.74
CA PRO A 175 -0.81 -4.93 -16.39
C PRO A 175 -1.72 -4.32 -15.33
N THR A 176 -1.98 -5.07 -14.26
CA THR A 176 -2.65 -4.59 -13.07
C THR A 176 -1.69 -4.59 -11.89
N VAL A 177 -1.52 -3.43 -11.28
CA VAL A 177 -0.72 -3.21 -10.07
C VAL A 177 -1.65 -2.92 -8.91
N VAL A 178 -1.59 -3.73 -7.87
CA VAL A 178 -2.28 -3.47 -6.60
C VAL A 178 -1.30 -2.81 -5.65
N VAL A 179 -1.71 -1.72 -5.02
CA VAL A 179 -0.92 -1.01 -4.01
C VAL A 179 -1.73 -0.97 -2.72
N THR A 180 -1.23 -1.62 -1.68
CA THR A 180 -1.83 -1.56 -0.35
C THR A 180 -0.81 -1.02 0.67
N HIS A 181 -1.27 -0.58 1.84
CA HIS A 181 -0.33 -0.34 2.93
C HIS A 181 -0.15 -1.59 3.78
N HIS A 182 -1.24 -2.18 4.28
CA HIS A 182 -1.17 -3.43 5.03
C HIS A 182 -0.84 -4.64 4.12
N LEU A 183 -0.25 -5.66 4.72
CA LEU A 183 0.25 -6.84 4.04
C LEU A 183 -0.87 -7.72 3.50
N PRO A 184 -0.77 -8.21 2.24
CA PRO A 184 -1.80 -9.06 1.64
C PRO A 184 -1.71 -10.54 2.01
N ALA A 185 -0.58 -10.97 2.57
CA ALA A 185 -0.31 -12.40 2.79
C ALA A 185 0.64 -12.63 3.96
N SER A 186 0.53 -13.79 4.59
CA SER A 186 1.43 -14.21 5.66
C SER A 186 2.90 -14.31 5.22
N LYS A 187 3.15 -14.58 3.94
CA LYS A 187 4.50 -14.66 3.35
C LYS A 187 5.25 -13.31 3.37
N SER A 188 4.54 -12.20 3.50
CA SER A 188 5.14 -10.86 3.68
C SER A 188 5.70 -10.62 5.08
N ILE A 189 5.35 -11.46 6.05
CA ILE A 189 5.85 -11.34 7.41
C ILE A 189 7.29 -11.87 7.47
N ALA A 190 8.21 -11.01 7.93
CA ALA A 190 9.60 -11.42 8.06
C ALA A 190 9.77 -12.59 9.05
N PRO A 191 10.67 -13.55 8.79
CA PRO A 191 10.84 -14.74 9.64
C PRO A 191 11.06 -14.42 11.12
N ARG A 192 11.72 -13.31 11.44
CA ARG A 192 11.95 -12.88 12.83
C ARG A 192 10.67 -12.55 13.59
N TYR A 193 9.57 -12.25 12.88
CA TYR A 193 8.26 -11.95 13.44
C TYR A 193 7.25 -13.09 13.25
N ALA A 194 7.65 -14.26 12.74
CA ALA A 194 6.73 -15.34 12.37
C ALA A 194 5.74 -15.75 13.46
N ASN A 195 6.14 -15.60 14.74
CA ASN A 195 5.32 -15.96 15.89
C ASN A 195 4.83 -14.74 16.69
N ASP A 196 4.92 -13.52 16.14
CA ASP A 196 4.44 -12.34 16.85
C ASP A 196 2.91 -12.33 16.88
N PRO A 197 2.30 -12.29 18.08
CA PRO A 197 0.84 -12.28 18.20
C PRO A 197 0.18 -10.99 17.70
N LEU A 198 0.96 -9.96 17.31
CA LEU A 198 0.46 -8.76 16.65
C LEU A 198 0.39 -8.90 15.12
N ASN A 199 0.96 -9.94 14.51
CA ASN A 199 0.91 -10.13 13.06
C ASN A 199 -0.49 -9.97 12.44
N PRO A 200 -1.61 -10.37 13.09
CA PRO A 200 -2.95 -10.15 12.53
C PRO A 200 -3.38 -8.68 12.44
N ALA A 201 -2.66 -7.75 13.10
CA ALA A 201 -2.86 -6.31 12.94
C ALA A 201 -2.04 -5.73 11.76
N PHE A 202 -1.14 -6.51 11.18
CA PHE A 202 -0.27 -6.11 10.07
C PHE A 202 -0.69 -6.74 8.75
N ALA A 203 -1.16 -8.00 8.78
CA ALA A 203 -1.43 -8.81 7.61
C ALA A 203 -2.83 -9.43 7.63
N SER A 204 -3.43 -9.54 6.46
CA SER A 204 -4.64 -10.32 6.21
C SER A 204 -4.38 -11.43 5.19
N ARG A 205 -5.31 -12.35 5.05
CA ARG A 205 -5.20 -13.49 4.13
C ARG A 205 -5.92 -13.20 2.83
N LEU A 206 -5.20 -12.62 1.87
CA LEU A 206 -5.70 -12.37 0.52
C LEU A 206 -5.05 -13.32 -0.52
N GLU A 207 -4.45 -14.43 -0.06
CA GLU A 207 -3.86 -15.43 -0.95
C GLU A 207 -4.89 -15.98 -1.94
N ASP A 208 -6.16 -16.14 -1.54
CA ASP A 208 -7.27 -16.56 -2.39
C ASP A 208 -7.59 -15.53 -3.50
N VAL A 209 -7.51 -14.25 -3.19
CA VAL A 209 -7.69 -13.15 -4.16
C VAL A 209 -6.53 -13.13 -5.15
N ILE A 210 -5.29 -13.25 -4.63
CA ILE A 210 -4.08 -13.28 -5.47
C ILE A 210 -4.09 -14.50 -6.39
N GLU A 211 -4.44 -15.68 -5.88
CA GLU A 211 -4.54 -16.92 -6.67
C GLU A 211 -5.54 -16.81 -7.80
N ARG A 212 -6.71 -16.26 -7.50
CA ARG A 212 -7.81 -16.16 -8.45
C ARG A 212 -7.56 -15.16 -9.57
N TYR A 213 -7.04 -13.96 -9.24
CA TYR A 213 -6.97 -12.86 -10.19
C TYR A 213 -5.57 -12.56 -10.71
N GLN A 214 -4.53 -12.96 -9.98
CA GLN A 214 -3.12 -12.88 -10.36
C GLN A 214 -2.73 -11.50 -10.95
N PRO A 215 -2.91 -10.38 -10.22
CA PRO A 215 -2.40 -9.10 -10.68
C PRO A 215 -0.89 -9.21 -10.96
N THR A 216 -0.37 -8.39 -11.88
CA THR A 216 1.04 -8.45 -12.29
C THR A 216 1.97 -8.16 -11.12
N LEU A 217 1.63 -7.16 -10.30
CA LEU A 217 2.43 -6.71 -9.16
C LEU A 217 1.52 -6.35 -7.98
N TRP A 218 1.97 -6.69 -6.77
CA TRP A 218 1.38 -6.23 -5.53
C TRP A 218 2.45 -5.52 -4.70
N ILE A 219 2.23 -4.24 -4.39
CA ILE A 219 3.13 -3.41 -3.61
C ILE A 219 2.48 -3.18 -2.25
N HIS A 220 3.26 -3.29 -1.17
CA HIS A 220 2.78 -2.94 0.17
C HIS A 220 3.88 -2.28 1.03
N GLY A 221 3.51 -1.82 2.23
CA GLY A 221 4.37 -1.23 3.25
C GLY A 221 4.18 -1.90 4.61
N HIS A 222 4.15 -1.08 5.65
CA HIS A 222 3.74 -1.35 7.04
C HIS A 222 4.68 -2.24 7.87
N THR A 223 5.41 -3.17 7.28
CA THR A 223 6.20 -4.15 8.02
C THR A 223 7.61 -3.70 8.39
N HIS A 224 8.11 -2.60 7.83
CA HIS A 224 9.50 -2.12 7.94
C HIS A 224 10.56 -3.17 7.57
N GLU A 225 10.15 -4.24 6.91
CA GLU A 225 11.02 -5.27 6.37
C GLU A 225 10.80 -5.40 4.86
N PRO A 226 11.84 -5.22 4.05
CA PRO A 226 11.69 -5.38 2.61
C PRO A 226 11.42 -6.83 2.25
N CYS A 227 10.56 -6.99 1.26
CA CYS A 227 10.35 -8.29 0.65
C CYS A 227 10.20 -8.17 -0.87
N ASP A 228 10.56 -9.26 -1.55
CA ASP A 228 10.41 -9.40 -2.99
C ASP A 228 10.26 -10.90 -3.28
N TYR A 229 9.04 -11.33 -3.59
CA TYR A 229 8.75 -12.74 -3.80
C TYR A 229 7.59 -12.92 -4.77
N GLU A 230 7.45 -14.12 -5.31
CA GLU A 230 6.30 -14.51 -6.10
C GLU A 230 5.28 -15.30 -5.27
N LEU A 231 4.01 -14.99 -5.49
CA LEU A 231 2.86 -15.73 -5.00
C LEU A 231 1.96 -16.03 -6.20
N PHE A 232 1.90 -17.31 -6.61
CA PHE A 232 1.39 -17.73 -7.92
C PHE A 232 2.15 -17.00 -9.06
N ARG A 233 1.50 -16.16 -9.87
CA ARG A 233 2.16 -15.32 -10.89
C ARG A 233 2.24 -13.85 -10.52
N THR A 234 1.86 -13.50 -9.31
CA THR A 234 1.94 -12.14 -8.80
C THR A 234 3.27 -11.94 -8.09
N ARG A 235 4.06 -10.96 -8.52
CA ARG A 235 5.21 -10.51 -7.75
C ARG A 235 4.72 -9.61 -6.62
N VAL A 236 5.15 -9.88 -5.39
CA VAL A 236 4.82 -9.08 -4.20
C VAL A 236 6.08 -8.40 -3.70
N VAL A 237 6.03 -7.08 -3.54
CA VAL A 237 7.20 -6.28 -3.13
C VAL A 237 6.85 -5.30 -2.02
N CYS A 238 7.82 -5.07 -1.14
CA CYS A 238 7.80 -4.06 -0.10
C CYS A 238 9.20 -3.43 0.00
N ASN A 239 9.29 -2.09 0.01
CA ASN A 239 10.55 -1.37 0.11
C ASN A 239 10.45 -0.25 1.15
N PRO A 240 10.37 -0.59 2.46
CA PRO A 240 10.14 0.34 3.54
C PRO A 240 11.46 0.95 4.05
N ARG A 241 11.44 2.24 4.35
CA ARG A 241 12.55 2.91 5.03
C ARG A 241 12.60 2.58 6.53
N GLY A 242 11.43 2.56 7.18
CA GLY A 242 11.29 2.32 8.60
C GLY A 242 11.64 3.53 9.48
N TYR A 243 11.67 3.33 10.80
CA TYR A 243 12.01 4.37 11.78
C TYR A 243 13.51 4.66 11.86
N PRO A 244 13.92 5.84 12.36
CA PRO A 244 15.34 6.21 12.47
C PRO A 244 16.24 5.16 13.14
N GLY A 245 15.73 4.41 14.11
CA GLY A 245 16.46 3.32 14.78
C GLY A 245 16.64 2.06 13.95
N GLU A 246 15.95 1.95 12.82
CA GLU A 246 15.93 0.77 11.93
C GLU A 246 16.74 1.00 10.65
N TYR A 247 17.18 2.22 10.38
CA TYR A 247 17.91 2.56 9.16
C TYR A 247 19.14 1.68 8.97
N GLY A 248 19.28 1.12 7.74
CA GLY A 248 20.38 0.24 7.36
C GLY A 248 20.27 -1.18 7.88
N ARG A 249 19.27 -1.53 8.69
CA ARG A 249 19.06 -2.89 9.18
C ARG A 249 18.15 -3.72 8.27
N GLY A 250 17.15 -3.07 7.66
CA GLY A 250 16.08 -3.74 6.91
C GLY A 250 16.37 -3.95 5.42
N GLY A 251 17.44 -3.38 4.85
CA GLY A 251 17.74 -3.53 3.41
C GLY A 251 16.90 -2.62 2.50
N PHE A 252 16.38 -1.50 3.01
CA PHE A 252 15.78 -0.44 2.21
C PHE A 252 16.70 0.01 1.07
N LYS A 253 16.16 0.09 -0.13
CA LYS A 253 16.88 0.54 -1.33
C LYS A 253 16.25 1.83 -1.83
N PRO A 254 16.87 3.00 -1.60
CA PRO A 254 16.29 4.30 -1.98
C PRO A 254 15.94 4.41 -3.47
N GLU A 255 16.67 3.72 -4.34
CA GLU A 255 16.50 3.71 -5.81
C GLU A 255 15.75 2.49 -6.34
N PHE A 256 15.00 1.77 -5.49
CA PHE A 256 14.33 0.54 -5.89
C PHE A 256 13.28 0.77 -6.98
N THR A 257 13.49 0.16 -8.14
CA THR A 257 12.57 0.24 -9.27
C THR A 257 12.13 -1.14 -9.74
N VAL A 258 10.91 -1.20 -10.27
CA VAL A 258 10.31 -2.40 -10.87
C VAL A 258 9.71 -2.01 -12.22
N VAL A 259 9.83 -2.90 -13.20
CA VAL A 259 9.18 -2.75 -14.52
C VAL A 259 7.93 -3.63 -14.54
N VAL A 260 6.81 -3.09 -15.03
CA VAL A 260 5.53 -3.78 -15.25
C VAL A 260 5.10 -3.69 -16.69
#